data_25979dc58dee038a792b53cb2adb2d1e
#
_entry.id   25979dc58dee038a792b53cb2adb2d1e
#
_cell.length_a   1.000
_cell.length_b   1.000
_cell.length_c   1.000
_cell.angle_alpha   90.00
_cell.angle_beta   90.00
_cell.angle_gamma   90.00
#
_symmetry.space_group_name_H-M   'P 1'
#
loop_
_entity.id
_entity.type
_entity.pdbx_description
1 polymer ?
#
loop_
_entity_poly.entity_id
_entity_poly.type
_entity_poly.pdbx_seq_one_letter_code
_entity_poly.pdbx_strand_id
1 'polypeptide(L)'
;MGIVIADISVTLDGYGAGPNQRLEAPFGDLDADRLHSWMFDHREENAAEVAGITAAGAHIMGRNMFSPGRGEWDLEWKGWWGEDPPYHAPVFVLTHHEREPLPMKGGTTFNFVTDGIASALDQARAAAGSDNVAIAGGATTVNQYLAAGLIDELRLHIVPFTAGVSGGSRIFDGVPPIDLDVVSARHTKYVTHLTYRRA
;
A
#
# COMPACT_ATOMS: atom_id res chain seq x y z
N MET A 1 -2.56 -16.98 -13.89
CA MET A 1 -2.78 -16.31 -12.59
C MET A 1 -1.78 -15.19 -12.52
N GLY A 2 -2.22 -13.97 -12.23
CA GLY A 2 -1.34 -12.82 -12.06
C GLY A 2 -0.42 -12.98 -10.85
N ILE A 3 0.60 -12.14 -10.77
CA ILE A 3 1.54 -12.10 -9.63
C ILE A 3 1.03 -11.16 -8.54
N VAL A 4 1.56 -11.33 -7.32
CA VAL A 4 1.31 -10.45 -6.17
C VAL A 4 2.42 -9.41 -6.08
N ILE A 5 2.06 -8.15 -6.19
CA ILE A 5 2.98 -7.03 -6.21
C ILE A 5 2.76 -6.20 -4.93
N ALA A 6 3.82 -5.87 -4.22
CA ALA A 6 3.77 -4.81 -3.21
C ALA A 6 4.46 -3.56 -3.77
N ASP A 7 3.77 -2.43 -3.66
CA ASP A 7 4.23 -1.14 -4.17
C ASP A 7 4.11 -0.10 -3.05
N ILE A 8 5.25 0.46 -2.60
CA ILE A 8 5.26 1.31 -1.40
C ILE A 8 6.33 2.41 -1.45
N SER A 9 5.93 3.63 -1.09
CA SER A 9 6.84 4.74 -0.80
C SER A 9 7.34 4.68 0.63
N VAL A 10 8.65 4.86 0.80
CA VAL A 10 9.30 4.89 2.12
C VAL A 10 10.37 5.98 2.18
N THR A 11 10.66 6.45 3.38
CA THR A 11 11.82 7.29 3.65
C THR A 11 13.12 6.49 3.48
N LEU A 12 14.27 7.17 3.47
CA LEU A 12 15.58 6.53 3.39
C LEU A 12 15.83 5.52 4.53
N ASP A 13 15.26 5.77 5.71
CA ASP A 13 15.32 4.90 6.88
C ASP A 13 14.11 3.94 6.98
N GLY A 14 13.31 3.83 5.90
CA GLY A 14 12.32 2.78 5.67
C GLY A 14 10.92 3.04 6.22
N TYR A 15 10.58 4.25 6.66
CA TYR A 15 9.25 4.53 7.17
C TYR A 15 8.24 4.83 6.05
N GLY A 16 7.11 4.12 6.07
CA GLY A 16 5.94 4.42 5.22
C GLY A 16 4.90 5.27 5.95
N ALA A 17 4.94 5.32 7.29
CA ALA A 17 4.14 6.21 8.11
C ALA A 17 4.82 6.41 9.48
N GLY A 18 4.64 7.58 10.07
CA GLY A 18 5.08 7.90 11.43
C GLY A 18 4.10 7.40 12.51
N PRO A 19 4.43 7.63 13.78
CA PRO A 19 3.50 7.41 14.90
C PRO A 19 2.35 8.42 14.86
N ASN A 20 1.35 8.22 15.73
CA ASN A 20 0.23 9.15 15.94
C ASN A 20 -0.66 9.40 14.72
N GLN A 21 -0.86 8.36 13.88
CA GLN A 21 -1.80 8.45 12.76
C GLN A 21 -3.21 8.79 13.25
N ARG A 22 -3.84 9.79 12.62
CA ARG A 22 -5.18 10.29 12.91
C ARG A 22 -5.80 10.91 11.66
N LEU A 23 -7.08 11.28 11.70
CA LEU A 23 -7.79 11.81 10.53
C LEU A 23 -7.13 13.07 9.94
N GLU A 24 -6.64 13.97 10.79
CA GLU A 24 -5.97 15.21 10.37
C GLU A 24 -4.52 14.99 9.91
N ALA A 25 -3.95 13.81 10.25
CA ALA A 25 -2.58 13.41 9.90
C ALA A 25 -2.53 11.91 9.61
N PRO A 26 -2.95 11.45 8.42
CA PRO A 26 -3.04 10.03 8.07
C PRO A 26 -1.69 9.31 8.08
N PHE A 27 -0.60 10.03 7.89
CA PHE A 27 0.77 9.52 8.01
C PHE A 27 1.40 9.79 9.38
N GLY A 28 0.59 10.25 10.35
CA GLY A 28 1.07 10.61 11.68
C GLY A 28 2.04 11.78 11.64
N ASP A 29 3.15 11.65 12.35
CA ASP A 29 4.18 12.70 12.47
C ASP A 29 5.22 12.65 11.31
N LEU A 30 4.98 11.83 10.28
CA LEU A 30 5.79 11.79 9.07
C LEU A 30 5.33 12.85 8.07
N ASP A 31 6.26 13.52 7.42
CA ASP A 31 6.00 14.47 6.33
C ASP A 31 5.48 13.73 5.07
N ALA A 32 4.16 13.63 4.98
CA ALA A 32 3.46 12.92 3.90
C ALA A 32 3.62 13.59 2.54
N ASP A 33 3.64 14.92 2.51
CA ASP A 33 3.78 15.68 1.26
C ASP A 33 5.15 15.41 0.65
N ARG A 34 6.18 15.45 1.48
CA ARG A 34 7.54 15.12 1.04
C ARG A 34 7.67 13.66 0.61
N LEU A 35 7.04 12.71 1.32
CA LEU A 35 7.07 11.29 0.99
C LEU A 35 6.44 10.99 -0.38
N HIS A 36 5.45 11.76 -0.79
CA HIS A 36 4.70 11.53 -2.02
C HIS A 36 4.91 12.60 -3.10
N SER A 37 5.80 13.57 -2.89
CA SER A 37 6.08 14.64 -3.87
C SER A 37 6.47 14.09 -5.25
N TRP A 38 7.18 12.98 -5.31
CA TRP A 38 7.56 12.33 -6.57
C TRP A 38 6.33 11.88 -7.39
N MET A 39 5.23 11.54 -6.71
CA MET A 39 3.99 11.04 -7.31
C MET A 39 3.05 12.17 -7.70
N PHE A 40 2.99 13.24 -6.90
CA PHE A 40 2.06 14.34 -7.10
C PHE A 40 2.70 15.54 -7.80
N ASP A 41 3.85 16.03 -7.33
CA ASP A 41 4.50 17.24 -7.85
C ASP A 41 5.42 16.94 -9.05
N HIS A 42 5.96 15.71 -9.14
CA HIS A 42 6.91 15.27 -10.17
C HIS A 42 6.39 14.08 -10.97
N ARG A 43 5.07 14.05 -11.19
CA ARG A 43 4.36 12.93 -11.83
C ARG A 43 4.86 12.60 -13.22
N GLU A 44 5.21 13.61 -14.02
CA GLU A 44 5.65 13.42 -15.41
C GLU A 44 6.95 12.61 -15.49
N GLU A 45 7.90 12.88 -14.61
CA GLU A 45 9.18 12.15 -14.55
C GLU A 45 9.02 10.70 -14.07
N ASN A 46 7.91 10.40 -13.39
CA ASN A 46 7.63 9.12 -12.72
C ASN A 46 6.34 8.47 -13.24
N ALA A 47 5.91 8.84 -14.46
CA ALA A 47 4.60 8.46 -15.00
C ALA A 47 4.38 6.94 -15.06
N ALA A 48 5.43 6.18 -15.36
CA ALA A 48 5.35 4.72 -15.45
C ALA A 48 5.10 4.08 -14.08
N GLU A 49 5.81 4.52 -13.05
CA GLU A 49 5.64 4.03 -11.68
C GLU A 49 4.28 4.44 -11.12
N VAL A 50 3.87 5.69 -11.33
CA VAL A 50 2.55 6.17 -10.90
C VAL A 50 1.41 5.39 -11.56
N ALA A 51 1.52 5.10 -12.85
CA ALA A 51 0.55 4.27 -13.57
C ALA A 51 0.54 2.83 -13.02
N GLY A 52 1.70 2.31 -12.63
CA GLY A 52 1.85 0.96 -12.07
C GLY A 52 1.16 0.74 -10.73
N ILE A 53 1.00 1.78 -9.91
CA ILE A 53 0.40 1.69 -8.56
C ILE A 53 -1.06 1.18 -8.62
N THR A 54 -1.81 1.60 -9.63
CA THR A 54 -3.24 1.26 -9.76
C THR A 54 -3.53 0.25 -10.85
N ALA A 55 -2.50 -0.26 -11.54
CA ALA A 55 -2.63 -1.18 -12.68
C ALA A 55 -2.78 -2.65 -12.24
N ALA A 56 -3.69 -2.94 -11.31
CA ALA A 56 -3.95 -4.31 -10.84
C ALA A 56 -5.44 -4.63 -10.93
N GLY A 57 -5.76 -5.92 -11.08
CA GLY A 57 -7.15 -6.39 -11.13
C GLY A 57 -7.83 -6.42 -9.75
N ALA A 58 -7.06 -6.36 -8.67
CA ALA A 58 -7.55 -6.19 -7.30
C ALA A 58 -6.45 -5.61 -6.40
N HIS A 59 -6.85 -4.95 -5.33
CA HIS A 59 -5.95 -4.33 -4.37
C HIS A 59 -6.23 -4.81 -2.96
N ILE A 60 -5.18 -4.87 -2.12
CA ILE A 60 -5.29 -5.15 -0.69
C ILE A 60 -4.62 -4.01 0.08
N MET A 61 -5.26 -3.51 1.12
CA MET A 61 -4.71 -2.49 2.01
C MET A 61 -5.04 -2.76 3.47
N GLY A 62 -4.22 -2.25 4.36
CA GLY A 62 -4.52 -2.26 5.79
C GLY A 62 -5.54 -1.19 6.17
N ARG A 63 -6.24 -1.40 7.29
CA ARG A 63 -7.23 -0.45 7.81
C ARG A 63 -6.71 0.98 7.89
N ASN A 64 -5.49 1.19 8.39
CA ASN A 64 -4.93 2.54 8.56
C ASN A 64 -4.77 3.29 7.24
N MET A 65 -4.59 2.58 6.13
CA MET A 65 -4.55 3.19 4.80
C MET A 65 -5.95 3.62 4.34
N PHE A 66 -7.00 2.90 4.71
CA PHE A 66 -8.38 3.30 4.43
C PHE A 66 -8.89 4.34 5.42
N SER A 67 -8.61 4.15 6.72
CA SER A 67 -8.99 5.06 7.81
C SER A 67 -8.07 4.86 9.03
N PRO A 68 -7.45 5.88 9.58
CA PRO A 68 -6.64 5.78 10.79
C PRO A 68 -7.47 5.72 12.07
N GLY A 69 -8.79 5.80 11.98
CA GLY A 69 -9.72 5.63 13.11
C GLY A 69 -9.55 4.29 13.80
N ARG A 70 -9.75 4.26 15.12
CA ARG A 70 -9.67 3.06 15.94
C ARG A 70 -11.07 2.60 16.38
N GLY A 71 -11.21 1.31 16.71
CA GLY A 71 -12.48 0.73 17.17
C GLY A 71 -13.49 0.58 16.03
N GLU A 72 -14.76 0.79 16.35
CA GLU A 72 -15.87 0.69 15.42
C GLU A 72 -15.71 1.64 14.20
N TRP A 73 -16.41 1.33 13.12
CA TRP A 73 -16.38 2.14 11.92
C TRP A 73 -17.24 3.41 12.07
N ASP A 74 -16.68 4.54 11.66
CA ASP A 74 -17.49 5.66 11.19
C ASP A 74 -18.04 5.29 9.81
N LEU A 75 -19.35 5.02 9.72
CA LEU A 75 -19.99 4.56 8.48
C LEU A 75 -20.11 5.67 7.42
N GLU A 76 -20.02 6.94 7.83
CA GLU A 76 -19.98 8.07 6.89
C GLU A 76 -18.60 8.22 6.22
N TRP A 77 -17.56 7.64 6.82
CA TRP A 77 -16.22 7.64 6.23
C TRP A 77 -16.12 6.73 5.01
N LYS A 78 -15.68 7.27 3.87
CA LYS A 78 -15.59 6.58 2.58
C LYS A 78 -14.16 6.45 2.03
N GLY A 79 -13.15 6.72 2.86
CA GLY A 79 -11.74 6.74 2.44
C GLY A 79 -11.26 8.14 2.08
N TRP A 80 -10.01 8.23 1.65
CA TRP A 80 -9.32 9.48 1.36
C TRP A 80 -9.51 10.00 -0.07
N TRP A 81 -10.01 9.16 -0.97
CA TRP A 81 -9.96 9.38 -2.43
C TRP A 81 -11.22 10.05 -3.01
N GLY A 82 -12.13 10.52 -2.16
CA GLY A 82 -13.38 11.11 -2.60
C GLY A 82 -14.33 10.08 -3.19
N GLU A 83 -15.20 10.51 -4.13
CA GLU A 83 -16.26 9.66 -4.68
C GLU A 83 -15.79 8.67 -5.75
N ASP A 84 -14.67 8.95 -6.42
CA ASP A 84 -14.10 8.15 -7.52
C ASP A 84 -12.65 7.77 -7.22
N PRO A 85 -12.43 6.73 -6.38
CA PRO A 85 -11.09 6.26 -6.07
C PRO A 85 -10.37 5.71 -7.31
N PRO A 86 -9.05 5.93 -7.44
CA PRO A 86 -8.30 5.64 -8.67
C PRO A 86 -8.05 4.16 -8.95
N TYR A 87 -8.56 3.27 -8.12
CA TYR A 87 -8.33 1.82 -8.27
C TYR A 87 -9.14 1.19 -9.40
N HIS A 88 -10.39 1.65 -9.62
CA HIS A 88 -11.34 1.11 -10.61
C HIS A 88 -11.45 -0.42 -10.59
N ALA A 89 -11.18 -1.03 -9.46
CA ALA A 89 -11.11 -2.46 -9.20
C ALA A 89 -11.53 -2.76 -7.76
N PRO A 90 -11.83 -4.03 -7.39
CA PRO A 90 -12.09 -4.41 -6.00
C PRO A 90 -10.88 -4.14 -5.10
N VAL A 91 -11.13 -3.56 -3.93
CA VAL A 91 -10.14 -3.28 -2.89
C VAL A 91 -10.52 -4.02 -1.62
N PHE A 92 -9.62 -4.81 -1.07
CA PHE A 92 -9.83 -5.59 0.14
C PHE A 92 -9.11 -4.91 1.31
N VAL A 93 -9.88 -4.46 2.30
CA VAL A 93 -9.38 -3.74 3.48
C VAL A 93 -9.25 -4.69 4.65
N LEU A 94 -8.03 -4.98 5.08
CA LEU A 94 -7.75 -5.79 6.26
C LEU A 94 -8.12 -5.05 7.54
N THR A 95 -8.99 -5.65 8.35
CA THR A 95 -9.55 -5.03 9.55
C THR A 95 -9.92 -6.08 10.60
N HIS A 96 -10.17 -5.68 11.84
CA HIS A 96 -10.75 -6.52 12.89
C HIS A 96 -12.25 -6.22 13.16
N HIS A 97 -12.83 -5.27 12.42
CA HIS A 97 -14.21 -4.85 12.57
C HIS A 97 -14.95 -5.04 11.25
N GLU A 98 -16.04 -5.76 11.28
CA GLU A 98 -16.89 -5.98 10.11
C GLU A 98 -17.47 -4.66 9.59
N ARG A 99 -17.63 -4.59 8.28
CA ARG A 99 -18.34 -3.52 7.59
C ARG A 99 -18.86 -4.08 6.28
N GLU A 100 -20.07 -3.64 5.90
CA GLU A 100 -20.63 -3.96 4.60
C GLU A 100 -19.78 -3.42 3.46
N PRO A 101 -19.72 -4.11 2.31
CA PRO A 101 -19.01 -3.61 1.15
C PRO A 101 -19.44 -2.20 0.76
N LEU A 102 -18.49 -1.36 0.41
CA LEU A 102 -18.70 0.04 0.05
C LEU A 102 -18.43 0.24 -1.45
N PRO A 103 -19.47 0.23 -2.31
CA PRO A 103 -19.31 0.54 -3.72
C PRO A 103 -19.08 2.05 -3.91
N MET A 104 -18.13 2.39 -4.77
CA MET A 104 -17.76 3.76 -5.13
C MET A 104 -18.00 4.00 -6.62
N LYS A 105 -17.94 5.26 -7.07
CA LYS A 105 -17.94 5.58 -8.49
C LYS A 105 -16.71 4.97 -9.19
N GLY A 106 -16.74 4.85 -10.50
CA GLY A 106 -15.63 4.37 -11.31
C GLY A 106 -15.31 2.88 -11.18
N GLY A 107 -16.12 2.10 -10.43
CA GLY A 107 -15.97 0.64 -10.33
C GLY A 107 -15.15 0.15 -9.14
N THR A 108 -14.60 1.03 -8.31
CA THR A 108 -13.99 0.63 -7.05
C THR A 108 -15.04 0.14 -6.06
N THR A 109 -14.77 -1.00 -5.39
CA THR A 109 -15.58 -1.46 -4.25
C THR A 109 -14.63 -1.83 -3.12
N PHE A 110 -14.78 -1.19 -1.96
CA PHE A 110 -14.05 -1.58 -0.75
C PHE A 110 -14.77 -2.74 -0.06
N ASN A 111 -14.08 -3.86 0.10
CA ASN A 111 -14.53 -5.07 0.78
C ASN A 111 -13.73 -5.20 2.09
N PHE A 112 -14.40 -5.36 3.21
CA PHE A 112 -13.74 -5.39 4.52
C PHE A 112 -13.54 -6.84 4.96
N VAL A 113 -12.28 -7.24 5.20
CA VAL A 113 -11.90 -8.62 5.47
C VAL A 113 -11.36 -8.75 6.89
N THR A 114 -12.02 -9.58 7.69
CA THR A 114 -11.66 -9.82 9.10
C THR A 114 -10.87 -11.11 9.33
N ASP A 115 -10.80 -11.99 8.32
CA ASP A 115 -10.23 -13.33 8.42
C ASP A 115 -8.72 -13.41 8.11
N GLY A 116 -8.05 -12.24 8.07
CA GLY A 116 -6.61 -12.14 7.92
C GLY A 116 -6.10 -12.13 6.47
N ILE A 117 -4.77 -12.11 6.35
CA ILE A 117 -4.07 -11.87 5.07
C ILE A 117 -4.30 -12.95 4.03
N ALA A 118 -4.43 -14.23 4.44
CA ALA A 118 -4.65 -15.34 3.51
C ALA A 118 -6.03 -15.23 2.85
N SER A 119 -7.09 -15.00 3.64
CA SER A 119 -8.45 -14.83 3.14
C SER A 119 -8.56 -13.61 2.21
N ALA A 120 -7.94 -12.48 2.57
CA ALA A 120 -7.93 -11.30 1.71
C ALA A 120 -7.23 -11.56 0.38
N LEU A 121 -6.12 -12.31 0.37
CA LEU A 121 -5.40 -12.65 -0.85
C LEU A 121 -6.20 -13.59 -1.75
N ASP A 122 -6.86 -14.61 -1.17
CA ASP A 122 -7.69 -15.54 -1.94
C ASP A 122 -8.87 -14.82 -2.61
N GLN A 123 -9.54 -13.93 -1.88
CA GLN A 123 -10.62 -13.09 -2.42
C GLN A 123 -10.10 -12.15 -3.51
N ALA A 124 -8.96 -11.50 -3.29
CA ALA A 124 -8.36 -10.60 -4.27
C ALA A 124 -7.94 -11.33 -5.55
N ARG A 125 -7.34 -12.52 -5.44
CA ARG A 125 -7.01 -13.37 -6.59
C ARG A 125 -8.23 -13.82 -7.36
N ALA A 126 -9.30 -14.20 -6.67
CA ALA A 126 -10.56 -14.56 -7.31
C ALA A 126 -11.16 -13.38 -8.08
N ALA A 127 -11.11 -12.19 -7.53
CA ALA A 127 -11.60 -10.97 -8.17
C ALA A 127 -10.71 -10.50 -9.33
N ALA A 128 -9.39 -10.60 -9.21
CA ALA A 128 -8.43 -10.20 -10.24
C ALA A 128 -8.39 -11.17 -11.44
N GLY A 129 -8.81 -12.42 -11.29
CA GLY A 129 -8.77 -13.42 -12.35
C GLY A 129 -7.36 -13.70 -12.86
N SER A 130 -7.04 -13.25 -14.07
CA SER A 130 -5.70 -13.37 -14.67
C SER A 130 -4.78 -12.19 -14.36
N ASP A 131 -5.33 -11.09 -13.86
CA ASP A 131 -4.58 -9.87 -13.59
C ASP A 131 -3.83 -9.95 -12.25
N ASN A 132 -2.93 -9.00 -12.04
CA ASN A 132 -2.13 -8.94 -10.82
C ASN A 132 -2.97 -8.52 -9.61
N VAL A 133 -2.51 -8.89 -8.42
CA VAL A 133 -2.99 -8.37 -7.15
C VAL A 133 -1.95 -7.42 -6.56
N ALA A 134 -2.37 -6.21 -6.20
CA ALA A 134 -1.49 -5.22 -5.57
C ALA A 134 -1.71 -5.15 -4.05
N ILE A 135 -0.63 -5.28 -3.27
CA ILE A 135 -0.61 -4.94 -1.85
C ILE A 135 -0.27 -3.45 -1.76
N ALA A 136 -1.28 -2.61 -1.65
CA ALA A 136 -1.17 -1.16 -1.72
C ALA A 136 -0.56 -0.51 -0.45
N GLY A 137 -0.47 -1.26 0.65
CA GLY A 137 0.13 -0.78 1.89
C GLY A 137 -0.82 -0.80 3.11
N GLY A 138 -0.51 -0.14 4.28
CA GLY A 138 0.80 0.45 4.61
C GLY A 138 1.89 -0.58 4.89
N ALA A 139 3.05 -0.12 5.37
CA ALA A 139 4.21 -0.96 5.57
C ALA A 139 3.95 -2.18 6.48
N THR A 140 3.16 -2.05 7.53
CA THR A 140 2.77 -3.19 8.39
C THR A 140 2.03 -4.28 7.60
N THR A 141 1.15 -3.91 6.67
CA THR A 141 0.46 -4.87 5.80
C THR A 141 1.44 -5.54 4.85
N VAL A 142 2.29 -4.76 4.18
CA VAL A 142 3.33 -5.29 3.28
C VAL A 142 4.23 -6.27 4.03
N ASN A 143 4.67 -5.95 5.25
CA ASN A 143 5.52 -6.81 6.08
C ASN A 143 4.86 -8.16 6.40
N GLN A 144 3.55 -8.20 6.67
CA GLN A 144 2.84 -9.46 6.90
C GLN A 144 2.88 -10.37 5.66
N TYR A 145 2.66 -9.82 4.48
CA TYR A 145 2.73 -10.57 3.22
C TYR A 145 4.16 -10.99 2.87
N LEU A 146 5.18 -10.13 3.14
CA LEU A 146 6.60 -10.48 2.99
C LEU A 146 6.98 -11.63 3.93
N ALA A 147 6.62 -11.53 5.21
CA ALA A 147 6.92 -12.56 6.21
C ALA A 147 6.27 -13.91 5.88
N ALA A 148 5.09 -13.89 5.27
CA ALA A 148 4.38 -15.09 4.81
C ALA A 148 4.89 -15.61 3.44
N GLY A 149 5.81 -14.92 2.77
CA GLY A 149 6.32 -15.30 1.47
C GLY A 149 5.29 -15.21 0.34
N LEU A 150 4.33 -14.29 0.45
CA LEU A 150 3.19 -14.17 -0.46
C LEU A 150 3.34 -13.03 -1.49
N ILE A 151 4.48 -12.34 -1.52
CA ILE A 151 4.81 -11.29 -2.50
C ILE A 151 5.77 -11.87 -3.53
N ASP A 152 5.43 -11.75 -4.80
CA ASP A 152 6.25 -12.16 -5.93
C ASP A 152 7.19 -11.02 -6.40
N GLU A 153 6.70 -9.76 -6.34
CA GLU A 153 7.45 -8.57 -6.76
C GLU A 153 7.28 -7.45 -5.73
N LEU A 154 8.39 -6.89 -5.27
CA LEU A 154 8.43 -5.75 -4.35
C LEU A 154 8.96 -4.52 -5.08
N ARG A 155 8.16 -3.45 -5.10
CA ARG A 155 8.52 -2.14 -5.63
C ARG A 155 8.67 -1.16 -4.48
N LEU A 156 9.89 -0.65 -4.29
CA LEU A 156 10.20 0.34 -3.28
C LEU A 156 10.49 1.68 -3.94
N HIS A 157 9.82 2.72 -3.47
CA HIS A 157 10.06 4.10 -3.86
C HIS A 157 10.71 4.81 -2.69
N ILE A 158 12.05 4.84 -2.66
CA ILE A 158 12.84 5.40 -1.57
C ILE A 158 13.02 6.89 -1.79
N VAL A 159 12.41 7.69 -0.92
CA VAL A 159 12.52 9.16 -0.95
C VAL A 159 13.70 9.60 -0.09
N PRO A 160 14.58 10.49 -0.59
CA PRO A 160 15.89 10.78 0.01
C PRO A 160 15.81 11.71 1.23
N PHE A 161 15.08 11.29 2.27
CA PHE A 161 15.10 11.92 3.59
C PHE A 161 14.88 10.88 4.68
N THR A 162 15.29 11.19 5.90
CA THR A 162 15.01 10.36 7.08
C THR A 162 13.76 10.86 7.79
N ALA A 163 12.98 9.94 8.34
CA ALA A 163 11.71 10.26 9.00
C ALA A 163 11.88 11.17 10.22
N GLY A 164 12.99 11.00 10.96
CA GLY A 164 13.24 11.77 12.20
C GLY A 164 12.26 11.46 13.33
N VAL A 165 11.56 10.32 13.25
CA VAL A 165 10.56 9.87 14.22
C VAL A 165 11.02 8.61 14.94
N SER A 166 10.46 8.34 16.11
CA SER A 166 10.59 7.06 16.81
C SER A 166 9.22 6.36 16.86
N GLY A 167 9.17 5.11 16.42
CA GLY A 167 7.92 4.39 16.21
C GLY A 167 7.27 4.71 14.87
N GLY A 168 6.10 4.11 14.61
CA GLY A 168 5.44 4.20 13.31
C GLY A 168 5.53 2.90 12.53
N SER A 169 5.31 2.97 11.22
CA SER A 169 5.24 1.81 10.33
C SER A 169 6.45 1.80 9.39
N ARG A 170 7.36 0.85 9.61
CA ARG A 170 8.61 0.74 8.87
C ARG A 170 8.63 -0.56 8.06
N ILE A 171 9.13 -0.47 6.82
CA ILE A 171 9.28 -1.65 5.96
C ILE A 171 10.32 -2.61 6.56
N PHE A 172 10.09 -3.91 6.42
CA PHE A 172 10.88 -5.04 6.92
C PHE A 172 10.86 -5.26 8.43
N ASP A 173 10.18 -4.44 9.23
CA ASP A 173 10.03 -4.71 10.66
C ASP A 173 9.26 -6.03 10.87
N GLY A 174 9.89 -6.99 11.59
CA GLY A 174 9.32 -8.32 11.83
C GLY A 174 9.37 -9.28 10.64
N VAL A 175 9.95 -8.89 9.52
CA VAL A 175 10.15 -9.78 8.36
C VAL A 175 11.41 -10.61 8.60
N PRO A 176 11.35 -11.96 8.47
CA PRO A 176 12.53 -12.80 8.54
C PRO A 176 13.50 -12.51 7.39
N PRO A 177 14.75 -12.96 7.44
CA PRO A 177 15.66 -12.85 6.30
C PRO A 177 15.02 -13.44 5.03
N ILE A 178 15.02 -12.65 3.95
CA ILE A 178 14.52 -13.04 2.63
C ILE A 178 15.57 -12.68 1.58
N ASP A 179 15.75 -13.55 0.60
CA ASP A 179 16.61 -13.27 -0.54
C ASP A 179 15.78 -12.66 -1.67
N LEU A 180 16.28 -11.57 -2.23
CA LEU A 180 15.61 -10.80 -3.29
C LEU A 180 16.61 -10.54 -4.43
N ASP A 181 16.18 -10.80 -5.65
CA ASP A 181 16.90 -10.44 -6.86
C ASP A 181 16.52 -9.03 -7.30
N VAL A 182 17.51 -8.21 -7.66
CA VAL A 182 17.28 -6.88 -8.23
C VAL A 182 16.82 -7.03 -9.68
N VAL A 183 15.60 -6.58 -9.97
CA VAL A 183 15.04 -6.55 -11.33
C VAL A 183 15.39 -5.25 -12.03
N SER A 184 15.19 -4.13 -11.34
CA SER A 184 15.49 -2.80 -11.89
C SER A 184 15.81 -1.80 -10.78
N ALA A 185 16.58 -0.78 -11.15
CA ALA A 185 16.84 0.39 -10.33
C ALA A 185 16.82 1.64 -11.22
N ARG A 186 16.02 2.63 -10.87
CA ARG A 186 15.93 3.92 -11.54
C ARG A 186 15.82 5.02 -10.50
N HIS A 187 16.37 6.17 -10.78
CA HIS A 187 16.21 7.31 -9.88
C HIS A 187 15.88 8.60 -10.64
N THR A 188 15.25 9.51 -9.94
CA THR A 188 15.15 10.93 -10.27
C THR A 188 15.85 11.73 -9.16
N LYS A 189 15.74 13.05 -9.19
CA LYS A 189 16.22 13.90 -8.08
C LYS A 189 15.48 13.63 -6.77
N TYR A 190 14.24 13.13 -6.85
CA TYR A 190 13.29 13.11 -5.73
C TYR A 190 13.06 11.70 -5.16
N VAL A 191 13.39 10.65 -5.90
CA VAL A 191 13.10 9.28 -5.51
C VAL A 191 14.02 8.28 -6.20
N THR A 192 14.30 7.16 -5.52
CA THR A 192 14.90 5.97 -6.13
C THR A 192 13.85 4.87 -6.19
N HIS A 193 13.55 4.39 -7.37
CA HIS A 193 12.65 3.26 -7.63
C HIS A 193 13.48 1.98 -7.73
N LEU A 194 13.15 1.00 -6.92
CA LEU A 194 13.77 -0.32 -6.89
C LEU A 194 12.70 -1.38 -7.08
N THR A 195 12.92 -2.28 -8.01
CA THR A 195 12.06 -3.44 -8.20
C THR A 195 12.84 -4.70 -7.88
N TYR A 196 12.28 -5.52 -7.02
CA TYR A 196 12.83 -6.80 -6.60
C TYR A 196 11.86 -7.93 -6.89
N ARG A 197 12.40 -9.12 -7.11
CA ARG A 197 11.65 -10.39 -7.09
C ARG A 197 12.22 -11.31 -6.04
N ARG A 198 11.39 -12.20 -5.56
CA ARG A 198 11.84 -13.26 -4.70
C ARG A 198 12.78 -14.18 -5.48
N ALA A 199 13.97 -14.48 -4.89
CA ALA A 199 14.96 -15.39 -5.43
C ALA A 199 14.47 -16.84 -5.42
#